data_5255f88f69d6e11f36eb72def7a34b64
#
_entry.id   5255f88f69d6e11f36eb72def7a34b64
#
_cell.length_a   1.000
_cell.length_b   1.000
_cell.length_c   1.000
_cell.angle_alpha   90.00
_cell.angle_beta   90.00
_cell.angle_gamma   90.00
#
_symmetry.space_group_name_H-M   'P 1'
#
loop_
_entity.id
_entity.type
_entity.pdbx_description
1 polymer ?
#
loop_
_entity_poly.entity_id
_entity_poly.type
_entity_poly.pdbx_seq_one_letter_code
_entity_poly.pdbx_strand_id
1 'polypeptide(L)'
;MEHGHSLVIPLHFDGNNYAYWKVRMKAFLKSIDERVWNSVEYGWEKPTTPVSEWETSQKEAAAFNNNAMNAIFNAVSMEEFKRTSNVEVAHTAWNILQTVHEGTKTVKINKLQQLTSKFESIRMSNDESFDEFYAKLNDIVNSAFNLGEIYDQPKIVRKILRSLTENFRPKVTTIT
;
A
#
# COMPACT_ATOMS: atom_id res chain seq x y z
N MET A 1 21.69 1.53 13.66
CA MET A 1 21.13 0.43 14.48
C MET A 1 20.08 -0.27 13.63
N GLU A 2 20.38 -1.48 13.20
CA GLU A 2 19.41 -2.30 12.46
C GLU A 2 18.30 -2.70 13.44
N HIS A 3 17.10 -2.21 13.22
CA HIS A 3 15.93 -2.70 13.90
C HIS A 3 15.65 -4.11 13.40
N GLY A 4 16.10 -5.11 14.14
CA GLY A 4 15.70 -6.49 13.93
C GLY A 4 14.17 -6.57 13.93
N HIS A 5 13.59 -6.92 12.79
CA HIS A 5 12.15 -7.01 12.65
C HIS A 5 11.66 -8.23 13.43
N SER A 6 11.04 -7.99 14.59
CA SER A 6 10.33 -9.03 15.31
C SER A 6 9.13 -9.50 14.47
N LEU A 7 9.03 -10.81 14.25
CA LEU A 7 7.84 -11.42 13.63
C LEU A 7 6.59 -11.30 14.51
N VAL A 8 6.75 -10.80 15.74
CA VAL A 8 5.70 -10.71 16.76
C VAL A 8 5.11 -9.30 16.87
N ILE A 9 5.81 -8.27 16.37
CA ILE A 9 5.40 -6.88 16.51
C ILE A 9 5.22 -6.26 15.12
N PRO A 10 4.04 -5.68 14.82
CA PRO A 10 3.83 -5.00 13.56
C PRO A 10 4.71 -3.74 13.45
N LEU A 11 5.01 -3.34 12.22
CA LEU A 11 5.73 -2.10 11.96
C LEU A 11 4.91 -0.89 12.44
N HIS A 12 5.54 -0.03 13.24
CA HIS A 12 4.89 1.19 13.72
C HIS A 12 4.70 2.22 12.59
N PHE A 13 3.51 2.80 12.52
CA PHE A 13 3.12 3.86 11.57
C PHE A 13 3.03 5.21 12.28
N ASP A 14 3.85 6.12 11.88
CA ASP A 14 3.95 7.48 12.44
C ASP A 14 3.23 8.57 11.61
N GLY A 15 2.51 8.17 10.57
CA GLY A 15 1.85 9.06 9.61
C GLY A 15 2.60 9.22 8.29
N ASN A 16 3.86 8.73 8.20
CA ASN A 16 4.66 8.77 6.99
C ASN A 16 4.70 7.41 6.28
N ASN A 17 4.91 7.42 4.96
CA ASN A 17 5.09 6.21 4.15
C ASN A 17 3.96 5.18 4.32
N TYR A 18 2.71 5.63 4.31
CA TYR A 18 1.53 4.78 4.49
C TYR A 18 1.51 3.58 3.54
N ALA A 19 1.88 3.76 2.28
CA ALA A 19 1.90 2.67 1.30
C ALA A 19 2.86 1.54 1.71
N TYR A 20 4.04 1.87 2.25
CA TYR A 20 4.99 0.90 2.76
C TYR A 20 4.46 0.19 4.01
N TRP A 21 3.92 0.95 4.98
CA TRP A 21 3.31 0.39 6.18
C TRP A 21 2.15 -0.54 5.84
N LYS A 22 1.26 -0.13 4.94
CA LYS A 22 0.09 -0.90 4.49
C LYS A 22 0.45 -2.30 3.99
N VAL A 23 1.47 -2.40 3.13
CA VAL A 23 1.93 -3.69 2.59
C VAL A 23 2.48 -4.59 3.71
N ARG A 24 3.29 -4.05 4.60
CA ARG A 24 3.88 -4.78 5.71
C ARG A 24 2.83 -5.20 6.73
N MET A 25 1.88 -4.32 7.06
CA MET A 25 0.80 -4.61 7.97
C MET A 25 -0.13 -5.70 7.42
N LYS A 26 -0.46 -5.66 6.13
CA LYS A 26 -1.18 -6.74 5.45
C LYS A 26 -0.46 -8.09 5.59
N ALA A 27 0.84 -8.12 5.32
CA ALA A 27 1.65 -9.32 5.45
C ALA A 27 1.68 -9.82 6.91
N PHE A 28 1.78 -8.91 7.88
CA PHE A 28 1.75 -9.23 9.31
C PHE A 28 0.40 -9.86 9.71
N LEU A 29 -0.73 -9.25 9.33
CA LEU A 29 -2.07 -9.77 9.65
C LEU A 29 -2.28 -11.18 9.07
N LYS A 30 -1.86 -11.40 7.82
CA LYS A 30 -1.90 -12.72 7.19
C LYS A 30 -1.00 -13.75 7.87
N SER A 31 0.12 -13.33 8.44
CA SER A 31 1.01 -14.22 9.19
C SER A 31 0.43 -14.69 10.53
N ILE A 32 -0.51 -13.93 11.10
CA ILE A 32 -1.27 -14.35 12.28
C ILE A 32 -2.27 -15.46 11.87
N ASP A 33 -3.14 -15.13 10.92
CA ASP A 33 -4.12 -16.05 10.31
C ASP A 33 -4.74 -15.34 9.09
N GLU A 34 -4.96 -16.07 7.99
CA GLU A 34 -5.62 -15.50 6.81
C GLU A 34 -7.02 -14.94 7.14
N ARG A 35 -7.73 -15.53 8.10
CA ARG A 35 -9.04 -15.06 8.57
C ARG A 35 -8.98 -13.74 9.32
N VAL A 36 -7.84 -13.41 9.97
CA VAL A 36 -7.59 -12.08 10.54
C VAL A 36 -7.52 -11.04 9.44
N TRP A 37 -6.81 -11.33 8.34
CA TRP A 37 -6.81 -10.42 7.20
C TRP A 37 -8.18 -10.32 6.54
N ASN A 38 -8.91 -11.43 6.40
CA ASN A 38 -10.26 -11.43 5.82
C ASN A 38 -11.23 -10.53 6.60
N SER A 39 -11.09 -10.42 7.92
CA SER A 39 -11.88 -9.49 8.74
C SER A 39 -11.60 -8.02 8.43
N VAL A 40 -10.38 -7.70 7.95
CA VAL A 40 -10.02 -6.37 7.46
C VAL A 40 -10.47 -6.13 6.02
N GLU A 41 -10.33 -7.13 5.16
CA GLU A 41 -10.62 -7.00 3.72
C GLU A 41 -12.12 -6.99 3.42
N TYR A 42 -12.88 -7.88 4.05
CA TYR A 42 -14.31 -8.05 3.80
C TYR A 42 -15.22 -7.49 4.91
N GLY A 43 -14.62 -7.23 6.09
CA GLY A 43 -15.35 -6.76 7.25
C GLY A 43 -15.85 -7.89 8.14
N TRP A 44 -16.40 -7.48 9.28
CA TRP A 44 -17.10 -8.32 10.24
C TRP A 44 -18.37 -7.59 10.69
N GLU A 45 -19.48 -8.30 10.72
CA GLU A 45 -20.74 -7.79 11.25
C GLU A 45 -20.94 -8.29 12.68
N LYS A 46 -21.05 -7.33 13.61
CA LYS A 46 -21.34 -7.64 15.02
C LYS A 46 -22.76 -8.18 15.14
N PRO A 47 -22.96 -9.40 15.67
CA PRO A 47 -24.31 -9.90 15.92
C PRO A 47 -25.08 -8.98 16.86
N THR A 48 -26.38 -8.87 16.62
CA THR A 48 -27.27 -8.03 17.43
C THR A 48 -27.68 -8.66 18.75
N THR A 49 -27.48 -9.98 18.87
CA THR A 49 -27.76 -10.75 20.10
C THR A 49 -26.64 -10.55 21.13
N PRO A 50 -26.92 -10.77 22.43
CA PRO A 50 -25.88 -10.78 23.46
C PRO A 50 -24.79 -11.81 23.19
N VAL A 51 -23.55 -11.52 23.59
CA VAL A 51 -22.38 -12.41 23.37
C VAL A 51 -22.58 -13.83 23.96
N SER A 52 -23.37 -13.95 25.03
CA SER A 52 -23.72 -15.23 25.64
C SER A 52 -24.47 -16.16 24.70
N GLU A 53 -25.22 -15.60 23.75
CA GLU A 53 -26.06 -16.33 22.78
C GLU A 53 -25.35 -16.58 21.45
N TRP A 54 -24.12 -16.06 21.28
CA TRP A 54 -23.38 -16.24 20.04
C TRP A 54 -22.99 -17.69 19.83
N GLU A 55 -23.15 -18.13 18.59
CA GLU A 55 -22.61 -19.41 18.13
C GLU A 55 -21.07 -19.41 18.11
N THR A 56 -20.46 -20.58 18.08
CA THR A 56 -19.00 -20.72 18.01
C THR A 56 -18.40 -19.98 16.84
N SER A 57 -19.01 -20.07 15.66
CA SER A 57 -18.59 -19.37 14.44
C SER A 57 -18.61 -17.85 14.59
N GLN A 58 -19.60 -17.30 15.28
CA GLN A 58 -19.70 -15.85 15.55
C GLN A 58 -18.64 -15.39 16.55
N LYS A 59 -18.35 -16.18 17.58
CA LYS A 59 -17.27 -15.91 18.53
C LYS A 59 -15.90 -15.96 17.87
N GLU A 60 -15.67 -16.91 16.98
CA GLU A 60 -14.42 -17.01 16.21
C GLU A 60 -14.25 -15.81 15.27
N ALA A 61 -15.30 -15.43 14.53
CA ALA A 61 -15.26 -14.26 13.66
C ALA A 61 -14.97 -12.96 14.43
N ALA A 62 -15.58 -12.79 15.60
CA ALA A 62 -15.28 -11.68 16.50
C ALA A 62 -13.82 -11.70 16.99
N ALA A 63 -13.28 -12.87 17.29
CA ALA A 63 -11.88 -13.01 17.71
C ALA A 63 -10.92 -12.59 16.59
N PHE A 64 -11.19 -12.94 15.33
CA PHE A 64 -10.36 -12.50 14.20
C PHE A 64 -10.41 -10.98 14.00
N ASN A 65 -11.60 -10.38 14.09
CA ASN A 65 -11.75 -8.92 14.10
C ASN A 65 -10.94 -8.28 15.22
N ASN A 66 -11.05 -8.80 16.44
CA ASN A 66 -10.36 -8.25 17.61
C ASN A 66 -8.83 -8.38 17.48
N ASN A 67 -8.33 -9.48 16.92
CA ASN A 67 -6.90 -9.65 16.66
C ASN A 67 -6.41 -8.62 15.62
N ALA A 68 -7.18 -8.37 14.58
CA ALA A 68 -6.86 -7.34 13.60
C ALA A 68 -6.89 -5.94 14.21
N MET A 69 -7.90 -5.60 15.00
CA MET A 69 -8.01 -4.32 15.72
C MET A 69 -6.81 -4.10 16.64
N ASN A 70 -6.47 -5.12 17.46
CA ASN A 70 -5.34 -5.05 18.37
C ASN A 70 -4.01 -4.83 17.61
N ALA A 71 -3.81 -5.53 16.50
CA ALA A 71 -2.63 -5.37 15.66
C ALA A 71 -2.54 -3.96 15.07
N ILE A 72 -3.65 -3.42 14.53
CA ILE A 72 -3.71 -2.07 13.97
C ILE A 72 -3.41 -1.04 15.06
N PHE A 73 -4.06 -1.12 16.21
CA PHE A 73 -3.91 -0.14 17.29
C PHE A 73 -2.50 -0.11 17.88
N ASN A 74 -1.84 -1.26 17.99
CA ASN A 74 -0.45 -1.33 18.46
C ASN A 74 0.57 -0.90 17.40
N ALA A 75 0.16 -0.77 16.14
CA ALA A 75 1.04 -0.43 15.02
C ALA A 75 0.95 1.03 14.59
N VAL A 76 0.15 1.85 15.24
CA VAL A 76 -0.06 3.25 14.83
C VAL A 76 0.32 4.22 15.94
N SER A 77 0.70 5.45 15.55
CA SER A 77 0.95 6.54 16.49
C SER A 77 -0.33 6.95 17.23
N MET A 78 -0.17 7.70 18.31
CA MET A 78 -1.30 8.24 19.09
C MET A 78 -2.24 9.10 18.22
N GLU A 79 -1.71 9.83 17.24
CA GLU A 79 -2.52 10.64 16.34
C GLU A 79 -3.41 9.78 15.44
N GLU A 80 -2.84 8.74 14.84
CA GLU A 80 -3.57 7.80 13.99
C GLU A 80 -4.55 6.93 14.79
N PHE A 81 -4.16 6.55 16.01
CA PHE A 81 -5.05 5.85 16.94
C PHE A 81 -6.31 6.67 17.26
N LYS A 82 -6.18 7.98 17.54
CA LYS A 82 -7.33 8.85 17.81
C LYS A 82 -8.35 8.90 16.67
N ARG A 83 -7.91 8.70 15.42
CA ARG A 83 -8.79 8.67 14.24
C ARG A 83 -9.64 7.41 14.17
N THR A 84 -9.14 6.32 14.74
CA THR A 84 -9.73 4.98 14.64
C THR A 84 -10.27 4.42 15.95
N SER A 85 -10.01 5.09 17.08
CA SER A 85 -10.34 4.59 18.42
C SER A 85 -11.84 4.41 18.70
N ASN A 86 -12.70 5.04 17.91
CA ASN A 86 -14.16 5.00 18.10
C ASN A 86 -14.84 3.87 17.31
N VAL A 87 -14.09 3.03 16.59
CA VAL A 87 -14.65 1.93 15.79
C VAL A 87 -14.30 0.58 16.39
N GLU A 88 -15.20 -0.38 16.25
CA GLU A 88 -15.04 -1.75 16.75
C GLU A 88 -14.73 -2.76 15.63
N VAL A 89 -14.76 -2.30 14.37
CA VAL A 89 -14.58 -3.15 13.19
C VAL A 89 -13.26 -2.83 12.51
N ALA A 90 -12.41 -3.82 12.37
CA ALA A 90 -11.07 -3.67 11.79
C ALA A 90 -11.10 -3.15 10.34
N HIS A 91 -12.08 -3.58 9.55
CA HIS A 91 -12.33 -3.06 8.20
C HIS A 91 -12.57 -1.53 8.21
N THR A 92 -13.37 -1.05 9.16
CA THR A 92 -13.65 0.39 9.28
C THR A 92 -12.41 1.17 9.70
N ALA A 93 -11.65 0.69 10.69
CA ALA A 93 -10.39 1.31 11.11
C ALA A 93 -9.39 1.39 9.94
N TRP A 94 -9.23 0.29 9.20
CA TRP A 94 -8.38 0.23 8.01
C TRP A 94 -8.79 1.24 6.94
N ASN A 95 -10.09 1.32 6.63
CA ASN A 95 -10.63 2.24 5.63
C ASN A 95 -10.46 3.70 6.02
N ILE A 96 -10.58 4.03 7.32
CA ILE A 96 -10.29 5.38 7.82
C ILE A 96 -8.83 5.75 7.54
N LEU A 97 -7.87 4.92 7.96
CA LEU A 97 -6.45 5.14 7.71
C LEU A 97 -6.15 5.24 6.22
N GLN A 98 -6.72 4.34 5.43
CA GLN A 98 -6.55 4.36 3.99
C GLN A 98 -7.09 5.64 3.34
N THR A 99 -8.26 6.10 3.77
CA THR A 99 -8.87 7.33 3.23
C THR A 99 -8.06 8.57 3.60
N VAL A 100 -7.56 8.63 4.83
CA VAL A 100 -6.75 9.76 5.31
C VAL A 100 -5.44 9.86 4.52
N HIS A 101 -4.74 8.74 4.30
CA HIS A 101 -3.39 8.75 3.74
C HIS A 101 -3.32 8.55 2.22
N GLU A 102 -4.28 7.85 1.63
CA GLU A 102 -4.35 7.66 0.17
C GLU A 102 -5.39 8.57 -0.50
N GLY A 103 -6.34 9.07 0.27
CA GLY A 103 -7.46 9.84 -0.23
C GLY A 103 -8.65 8.97 -0.68
N THR A 104 -9.71 9.64 -1.07
CA THR A 104 -10.91 9.00 -1.60
C THR A 104 -10.63 8.32 -2.95
N LYS A 105 -11.55 7.47 -3.40
CA LYS A 105 -11.47 6.82 -4.72
C LYS A 105 -11.23 7.84 -5.86
N THR A 106 -11.90 8.98 -5.81
CA THR A 106 -11.74 10.05 -6.80
C THR A 106 -10.33 10.66 -6.77
N VAL A 107 -9.78 10.91 -5.58
CA VAL A 107 -8.42 11.43 -5.42
C VAL A 107 -7.39 10.42 -5.95
N LYS A 108 -7.58 9.12 -5.68
CA LYS A 108 -6.71 8.06 -6.22
C LYS A 108 -6.73 8.03 -7.75
N ILE A 109 -7.93 8.09 -8.36
CA ILE A 109 -8.07 8.12 -9.83
C ILE A 109 -7.32 9.32 -10.40
N ASN A 110 -7.51 10.52 -9.84
CA ASN A 110 -6.83 11.73 -10.30
C ASN A 110 -5.31 11.62 -10.17
N LYS A 111 -4.80 11.07 -9.06
CA LYS A 111 -3.38 10.82 -8.88
C LYS A 111 -2.83 9.82 -9.90
N LEU A 112 -3.56 8.74 -10.18
CA LEU A 112 -3.17 7.76 -11.20
C LEU A 112 -3.12 8.38 -12.60
N GLN A 113 -4.10 9.20 -12.97
CA GLN A 113 -4.10 9.92 -14.26
C GLN A 113 -2.88 10.85 -14.39
N GLN A 114 -2.54 11.58 -13.31
CA GLN A 114 -1.32 12.41 -13.28
C GLN A 114 -0.04 11.59 -13.42
N LEU A 115 0.05 10.43 -12.74
CA LEU A 115 1.21 9.53 -12.83
C LEU A 115 1.32 8.91 -14.22
N THR A 116 0.20 8.52 -14.84
CA THR A 116 0.16 8.03 -16.22
C THR A 116 0.66 9.10 -17.20
N SER A 117 0.18 10.34 -17.07
CA SER A 117 0.65 11.46 -17.91
C SER A 117 2.15 11.74 -17.70
N LYS A 118 2.64 11.68 -16.47
CA LYS A 118 4.07 11.80 -16.17
C LYS A 118 4.87 10.66 -16.78
N PHE A 119 4.40 9.41 -16.66
CA PHE A 119 5.04 8.24 -17.28
C PHE A 119 5.10 8.39 -18.80
N GLU A 120 4.04 8.87 -19.44
CA GLU A 120 4.02 9.06 -20.89
C GLU A 120 4.93 10.20 -21.35
N SER A 121 4.99 11.28 -20.59
CA SER A 121 5.75 12.50 -20.96
C SER A 121 7.22 12.45 -20.58
N ILE A 122 7.63 11.68 -19.56
CA ILE A 122 9.03 11.67 -19.08
C ILE A 122 10.01 11.31 -20.21
N ARG A 123 11.07 12.08 -20.33
CA ARG A 123 12.19 11.90 -21.27
C ARG A 123 13.48 12.20 -20.50
N MET A 124 14.54 11.55 -20.92
CA MET A 124 15.89 11.83 -20.45
C MET A 124 16.36 13.17 -21.04
N SER A 125 16.87 14.05 -20.21
CA SER A 125 17.50 15.31 -20.62
C SER A 125 18.91 15.09 -21.15
N ASN A 126 19.45 16.03 -21.93
CA ASN A 126 20.81 15.91 -22.46
C ASN A 126 21.88 16.01 -21.36
N ASP A 127 21.58 16.74 -20.29
CA ASP A 127 22.48 16.98 -19.15
C ASP A 127 22.25 15.99 -18.00
N GLU A 128 21.40 15.00 -18.20
CA GLU A 128 21.00 14.02 -17.18
C GLU A 128 21.72 12.70 -17.40
N SER A 129 22.17 12.06 -16.31
CA SER A 129 22.67 10.70 -16.36
C SER A 129 21.53 9.69 -16.50
N PHE A 130 21.87 8.49 -16.99
CA PHE A 130 20.89 7.39 -17.07
C PHE A 130 20.32 7.03 -15.69
N ASP A 131 21.15 7.03 -14.66
CA ASP A 131 20.76 6.67 -13.29
C ASP A 131 19.76 7.67 -12.71
N GLU A 132 19.96 8.97 -12.95
CA GLU A 132 19.01 10.01 -12.54
C GLU A 132 17.66 9.90 -13.28
N PHE A 133 17.70 9.68 -14.59
CA PHE A 133 16.50 9.42 -15.37
C PHE A 133 15.77 8.17 -14.89
N TYR A 134 16.50 7.06 -14.67
CA TYR A 134 15.94 5.80 -14.22
C TYR A 134 15.33 5.91 -12.82
N ALA A 135 15.96 6.65 -11.92
CA ALA A 135 15.42 6.94 -10.59
C ALA A 135 14.07 7.67 -10.68
N LYS A 136 13.97 8.72 -11.49
CA LYS A 136 12.70 9.44 -11.72
C LYS A 136 11.60 8.54 -12.31
N LEU A 137 11.95 7.69 -13.27
CA LEU A 137 11.01 6.75 -13.85
C LEU A 137 10.52 5.74 -12.81
N ASN A 138 11.43 5.19 -12.00
CA ASN A 138 11.09 4.27 -10.91
C ASN A 138 10.18 4.90 -9.87
N ASP A 139 10.39 6.15 -9.51
CA ASP A 139 9.52 6.87 -8.57
C ASP A 139 8.08 6.94 -9.10
N ILE A 140 7.90 7.20 -10.40
CA ILE A 140 6.58 7.20 -11.04
C ILE A 140 5.96 5.80 -10.99
N VAL A 141 6.72 4.77 -11.37
CA VAL A 141 6.27 3.36 -11.39
C VAL A 141 5.86 2.89 -9.99
N ASN A 142 6.70 3.15 -8.99
CA ASN A 142 6.43 2.79 -7.61
C ASN A 142 5.23 3.55 -7.04
N SER A 143 5.08 4.83 -7.37
CA SER A 143 3.94 5.64 -6.97
C SER A 143 2.63 5.11 -7.57
N ALA A 144 2.64 4.68 -8.83
CA ALA A 144 1.49 4.07 -9.48
C ALA A 144 1.16 2.69 -8.88
N PHE A 145 2.19 1.87 -8.61
CA PHE A 145 2.04 0.58 -7.94
C PHE A 145 1.37 0.71 -6.56
N ASN A 146 1.77 1.69 -5.77
CA ASN A 146 1.19 1.97 -4.45
C ASN A 146 -0.30 2.35 -4.52
N LEU A 147 -0.76 2.84 -5.66
CA LEU A 147 -2.17 3.15 -5.93
C LEU A 147 -2.91 2.02 -6.64
N GLY A 148 -2.24 0.87 -6.88
CA GLY A 148 -2.84 -0.33 -7.46
C GLY A 148 -2.67 -0.46 -8.99
N GLU A 149 -1.90 0.44 -9.63
CA GLU A 149 -1.59 0.33 -11.07
C GLU A 149 -0.23 -0.36 -11.26
N ILE A 150 -0.20 -1.39 -12.09
CA ILE A 150 1.03 -2.16 -12.36
C ILE A 150 1.47 -1.91 -13.80
N TYR A 151 2.67 -1.36 -13.95
CA TYR A 151 3.35 -1.31 -15.25
C TYR A 151 4.20 -2.58 -15.42
N ASP A 152 3.93 -3.36 -16.46
CA ASP A 152 4.71 -4.56 -16.78
C ASP A 152 6.14 -4.20 -17.25
N GLN A 153 7.06 -5.14 -17.09
CA GLN A 153 8.46 -4.96 -17.47
C GLN A 153 8.63 -4.57 -18.96
N PRO A 154 7.93 -5.19 -19.92
CA PRO A 154 8.01 -4.79 -21.33
C PRO A 154 7.59 -3.34 -21.58
N LYS A 155 6.58 -2.82 -20.85
CA LYS A 155 6.13 -1.44 -20.96
C LYS A 155 7.19 -0.48 -20.42
N ILE A 156 7.81 -0.81 -19.29
CA ILE A 156 8.89 -0.01 -18.68
C ILE A 156 10.11 0.03 -19.61
N VAL A 157 10.55 -1.12 -20.12
CA VAL A 157 11.70 -1.21 -21.05
C VAL A 157 11.44 -0.40 -22.31
N ARG A 158 10.28 -0.55 -22.95
CA ARG A 158 9.91 0.25 -24.13
C ARG A 158 9.92 1.75 -23.84
N LYS A 159 9.47 2.14 -22.63
CA LYS A 159 9.50 3.53 -22.20
C LYS A 159 10.92 4.05 -22.06
N ILE A 160 11.81 3.28 -21.43
CA ILE A 160 13.23 3.63 -21.31
C ILE A 160 13.81 3.87 -22.70
N LEU A 161 13.73 2.87 -23.60
CA LEU A 161 14.32 2.94 -24.93
C LEU A 161 13.83 4.15 -25.75
N ARG A 162 12.55 4.50 -25.63
CA ARG A 162 11.95 5.69 -26.32
C ARG A 162 12.29 7.01 -25.67
N SER A 163 12.80 7.00 -24.45
CA SER A 163 13.07 8.20 -23.65
C SER A 163 14.53 8.60 -23.65
N LEU A 164 15.43 7.73 -24.13
CA LEU A 164 16.88 8.00 -24.21
C LEU A 164 17.18 9.10 -25.22
N THR A 165 18.24 9.87 -24.92
CA THR A 165 18.75 10.91 -25.81
C THR A 165 19.47 10.31 -27.02
N GLU A 166 19.70 11.12 -28.05
CA GLU A 166 20.40 10.76 -29.30
C GLU A 166 21.76 10.04 -29.05
N ASN A 167 22.46 10.42 -27.99
CA ASN A 167 23.75 9.82 -27.62
C ASN A 167 23.66 8.31 -27.29
N PHE A 168 22.49 7.78 -26.99
CA PHE A 168 22.24 6.37 -26.69
C PHE A 168 21.69 5.58 -27.89
N ARG A 169 21.28 6.25 -28.98
CA ARG A 169 20.72 5.59 -30.19
C ARG A 169 21.57 4.48 -30.77
N PRO A 170 22.91 4.63 -30.93
CA PRO A 170 23.74 3.55 -31.47
C PRO A 170 23.70 2.27 -30.62
N LYS A 171 23.52 2.43 -29.29
CA LYS A 171 23.43 1.29 -28.36
C LYS A 171 22.06 0.62 -28.39
N VAL A 172 21.00 1.37 -28.67
CA VAL A 172 19.62 0.84 -28.73
C VAL A 172 19.43 -0.03 -29.97
N THR A 173 20.00 0.36 -31.12
CA THR A 173 19.90 -0.40 -32.38
C THR A 173 20.59 -1.77 -32.32
N THR A 174 21.47 -1.98 -31.36
CA THR A 174 22.18 -3.26 -31.16
C THR A 174 21.38 -4.26 -30.30
N ILE A 175 20.34 -3.79 -29.60
CA ILE A 175 19.53 -4.58 -28.66
C ILE A 175 18.18 -4.98 -29.26
N THR A 176 17.75 -4.33 -30.35
CA THR A 176 16.51 -4.65 -31.10
C THR A 176 16.80 -5.53 -32.28
#